data_42ba51504ba25a18d72ab9f488f9d546
#
_entry.id   42ba51504ba25a18d72ab9f488f9d546
#
_cell.length_a   1.000
_cell.length_b   1.000
_cell.length_c   1.000
_cell.angle_alpha   90.00
_cell.angle_beta   90.00
_cell.angle_gamma   90.00
#
_symmetry.space_group_name_H-M   'P 1'
#
loop_
_entity.id
_entity.type
_entity.pdbx_description
1 polymer ?
#
loop_
_entity_poly.entity_id
_entity_poly.type
_entity_poly.pdbx_seq_one_letter_code
_entity_poly.pdbx_strand_id
1 'polypeptide(L)'
;FGMGNTSMIWRPDFAANLADGWRADGSVEPHDERSKVRAAGSMDTTIDDIARFAAGYVRGEGVSAEARAELTRPQLPITTASQFPSLQPELPVDRRSKHLAAGLGVIAFRGPQGAGFMKGGHNDSTGNTLVCIERGQRCVVILANDVRAEAACPRLVEFVLGKTGAPWRWEYGG
;
A
#
# COMPACT_ATOMS: atom_id res chain seq x y z
N PHE A 1 5.00 -17.20 3.53
CA PHE A 1 3.56 -16.85 3.46
C PHE A 1 2.76 -17.73 2.48
N GLY A 2 3.39 -18.65 1.74
CA GLY A 2 2.68 -19.55 0.80
C GLY A 2 2.06 -18.83 -0.41
N MET A 3 2.76 -17.83 -0.94
CA MET A 3 2.31 -16.97 -2.06
C MET A 3 2.67 -17.59 -3.42
N GLY A 4 2.04 -18.71 -3.76
CA GLY A 4 2.34 -19.48 -5.00
C GLY A 4 1.96 -18.78 -6.31
N ASN A 5 1.00 -17.85 -6.24
CA ASN A 5 0.53 -17.06 -7.38
C ASN A 5 1.08 -15.63 -7.37
N THR A 6 2.30 -15.47 -6.87
CA THR A 6 3.00 -14.18 -6.82
C THR A 6 4.36 -14.29 -7.48
N SER A 7 4.70 -13.33 -8.32
CA SER A 7 6.01 -13.25 -8.97
C SER A 7 6.42 -11.78 -9.17
N MET A 8 7.74 -11.55 -9.14
CA MET A 8 8.34 -10.24 -9.47
C MET A 8 8.78 -10.15 -10.94
N ILE A 9 8.68 -11.26 -11.67
CA ILE A 9 8.89 -11.34 -13.11
C ILE A 9 7.70 -12.04 -13.76
N TRP A 10 7.50 -11.81 -15.05
CA TRP A 10 6.46 -12.49 -15.80
C TRP A 10 6.57 -14.02 -15.72
N ARG A 11 5.43 -14.65 -15.52
CA ARG A 11 5.27 -16.11 -15.56
C ARG A 11 4.19 -16.48 -16.58
N PRO A 12 4.51 -17.28 -17.62
CA PRO A 12 3.53 -17.66 -18.64
C PRO A 12 2.31 -18.41 -18.11
N ASP A 13 2.44 -19.12 -16.99
CA ASP A 13 1.34 -19.82 -16.32
C ASP A 13 0.32 -18.89 -15.67
N PHE A 14 0.63 -17.59 -15.54
CA PHE A 14 -0.31 -16.56 -15.05
C PHE A 14 -1.24 -16.03 -16.16
N ALA A 15 -0.94 -16.27 -17.44
CA ALA A 15 -1.65 -15.66 -18.55
C ALA A 15 -3.18 -15.88 -18.55
N ALA A 16 -3.63 -17.04 -18.08
CA ALA A 16 -5.06 -17.35 -18.02
C ALA A 16 -5.84 -16.60 -16.93
N ASN A 17 -5.13 -15.97 -15.98
CA ASN A 17 -5.74 -15.26 -14.82
C ASN A 17 -5.19 -13.84 -14.68
N LEU A 18 -4.86 -13.24 -15.80
CA LEU A 18 -4.26 -11.91 -15.83
C LEU A 18 -5.34 -10.83 -15.99
N ALA A 19 -5.14 -9.69 -15.33
CA ALA A 19 -5.96 -8.50 -15.51
C ALA A 19 -5.14 -7.40 -16.19
N ASP A 20 -5.69 -6.82 -17.25
CA ASP A 20 -5.18 -5.57 -17.82
C ASP A 20 -5.52 -4.39 -16.91
N GLY A 21 -4.75 -3.31 -17.03
CA GLY A 21 -5.01 -2.06 -16.32
C GLY A 21 -5.95 -1.14 -17.09
N TRP A 22 -6.71 -0.29 -16.38
CA TRP A 22 -7.61 0.70 -16.96
C TRP A 22 -7.22 2.11 -16.51
N ARG A 23 -6.92 2.98 -17.48
CA ARG A 23 -6.56 4.38 -17.22
C ARG A 23 -7.78 5.23 -16.89
N ALA A 24 -7.51 6.44 -16.41
CA ALA A 24 -8.56 7.39 -16.03
C ALA A 24 -9.48 7.77 -17.18
N ASP A 25 -8.98 7.79 -18.41
CA ASP A 25 -9.74 8.06 -19.65
C ASP A 25 -10.53 6.84 -20.16
N GLY A 26 -10.41 5.68 -19.49
CA GLY A 26 -11.05 4.44 -19.87
C GLY A 26 -10.28 3.62 -20.91
N SER A 27 -9.08 4.04 -21.29
CA SER A 27 -8.21 3.23 -22.14
C SER A 27 -7.58 2.08 -21.38
N VAL A 28 -7.32 0.96 -22.08
CA VAL A 28 -6.68 -0.23 -21.51
C VAL A 28 -5.17 -0.10 -21.61
N GLU A 29 -4.49 -0.44 -20.54
CA GLU A 29 -3.05 -0.69 -20.51
C GLU A 29 -2.82 -2.19 -20.39
N PRO A 30 -2.33 -2.84 -21.48
CA PRO A 30 -2.02 -4.26 -21.45
C PRO A 30 -0.95 -4.57 -20.41
N HIS A 31 -1.01 -5.76 -19.86
CA HIS A 31 0.00 -6.23 -18.92
C HIS A 31 1.41 -6.25 -19.56
N ASP A 32 2.42 -5.91 -18.75
CA ASP A 32 3.83 -5.92 -19.12
C ASP A 32 4.48 -7.27 -18.80
N GLU A 33 4.88 -8.02 -19.82
CA GLU A 33 5.62 -9.29 -19.69
C GLU A 33 7.09 -9.05 -19.32
N ARG A 34 7.33 -8.44 -18.18
CA ARG A 34 8.68 -8.03 -17.76
C ARG A 34 9.56 -9.20 -17.34
N SER A 35 10.80 -9.15 -17.78
CA SER A 35 11.84 -10.11 -17.41
C SER A 35 12.80 -9.62 -16.31
N LYS A 36 12.65 -8.36 -15.87
CA LYS A 36 13.55 -7.75 -14.88
C LYS A 36 12.75 -7.29 -13.66
N VAL A 37 13.25 -7.65 -12.49
CA VAL A 37 12.70 -7.20 -11.21
C VAL A 37 13.01 -5.71 -11.00
N ARG A 38 12.00 -4.95 -10.60
CA ARG A 38 12.14 -3.58 -10.11
C ARG A 38 11.68 -3.56 -8.65
N ALA A 39 12.18 -2.63 -7.87
CA ALA A 39 11.77 -2.48 -6.47
C ALA A 39 10.28 -2.05 -6.32
N ALA A 40 9.77 -1.34 -7.32
CA ALA A 40 8.37 -0.93 -7.40
C ALA A 40 7.77 -1.32 -8.76
N GLY A 41 6.48 -1.66 -8.77
CA GLY A 41 5.73 -1.94 -10.00
C GLY A 41 6.13 -3.23 -10.72
N SER A 42 6.66 -4.22 -10.01
CA SER A 42 7.07 -5.50 -10.62
C SER A 42 6.26 -6.70 -10.17
N MET A 43 5.45 -6.56 -9.13
CA MET A 43 4.78 -7.72 -8.53
C MET A 43 3.44 -8.01 -9.23
N ASP A 44 3.34 -9.21 -9.80
CA ASP A 44 2.05 -9.82 -10.11
C ASP A 44 1.62 -10.66 -8.92
N THR A 45 0.37 -10.54 -8.50
CA THR A 45 -0.13 -11.24 -7.33
C THR A 45 -1.65 -11.45 -7.42
N THR A 46 -2.17 -12.31 -6.57
CA THR A 46 -3.60 -12.48 -6.35
C THR A 46 -4.02 -11.86 -5.03
N ILE A 47 -5.32 -11.59 -4.87
CA ILE A 47 -5.86 -11.07 -3.61
C ILE A 47 -5.60 -12.03 -2.45
N ASP A 48 -5.67 -13.34 -2.68
CA ASP A 48 -5.41 -14.34 -1.67
C ASP A 48 -3.95 -14.31 -1.18
N ASP A 49 -3.00 -14.19 -2.10
CA ASP A 49 -1.58 -14.17 -1.76
C ASP A 49 -1.20 -12.89 -1.00
N ILE A 50 -1.65 -11.73 -1.49
CA ILE A 50 -1.35 -10.47 -0.79
C ILE A 50 -2.10 -10.36 0.55
N ALA A 51 -3.26 -11.00 0.70
CA ALA A 51 -3.94 -11.08 1.99
C ALA A 51 -3.16 -11.95 2.99
N ARG A 52 -2.56 -13.06 2.55
CA ARG A 52 -1.65 -13.87 3.38
C ARG A 52 -0.42 -13.06 3.80
N PHE A 53 0.17 -12.33 2.84
CA PHE A 53 1.28 -11.42 3.16
C PHE A 53 0.89 -10.38 4.20
N ALA A 54 -0.22 -9.67 4.01
CA ALA A 54 -0.70 -8.66 4.95
C ALA A 54 -0.93 -9.21 6.35
N ALA A 55 -1.58 -10.39 6.43
CA ALA A 55 -1.84 -11.07 7.68
C ALA A 55 -0.53 -11.50 8.38
N GLY A 56 0.41 -12.09 7.66
CA GLY A 56 1.71 -12.48 8.19
C GLY A 56 2.55 -11.26 8.59
N TYR A 57 2.55 -10.21 7.77
CA TYR A 57 3.29 -8.98 8.07
C TYR A 57 2.80 -8.29 9.35
N VAL A 58 1.48 -8.12 9.51
CA VAL A 58 0.92 -7.48 10.71
C VAL A 58 1.15 -8.30 11.98
N ARG A 59 1.24 -9.63 11.86
CA ARG A 59 1.59 -10.52 12.98
C ARG A 59 3.09 -10.67 13.22
N GLY A 60 3.92 -10.26 12.25
CA GLY A 60 5.37 -10.42 12.31
C GLY A 60 5.85 -11.84 12.04
N GLU A 61 5.13 -12.60 11.20
CA GLU A 61 5.52 -13.95 10.84
C GLU A 61 6.87 -13.98 10.10
N GLY A 62 7.75 -14.88 10.50
CA GLY A 62 9.06 -15.07 9.86
C GLY A 62 10.15 -14.06 10.28
N VAL A 63 9.86 -13.18 11.24
CA VAL A 63 10.85 -12.22 11.80
C VAL A 63 10.82 -12.24 13.32
N SER A 64 11.91 -11.78 13.97
CA SER A 64 11.92 -11.63 15.43
C SER A 64 10.97 -10.50 15.89
N ALA A 65 10.61 -10.48 17.17
CA ALA A 65 9.77 -9.43 17.75
C ALA A 65 10.40 -8.04 17.59
N GLU A 66 11.72 -7.94 17.73
CA GLU A 66 12.49 -6.71 17.55
C GLU A 66 12.44 -6.26 16.07
N ALA A 67 12.68 -7.16 15.12
CA ALA A 67 12.61 -6.87 13.69
C ALA A 67 11.18 -6.45 13.29
N ARG A 68 10.16 -7.12 13.82
CA ARG A 68 8.76 -6.74 13.61
C ARG A 68 8.48 -5.32 14.10
N ALA A 69 8.95 -4.98 15.29
CA ALA A 69 8.79 -3.64 15.85
C ALA A 69 9.47 -2.58 14.99
N GLU A 70 10.65 -2.88 14.43
CA GLU A 70 11.38 -1.96 13.55
C GLU A 70 10.70 -1.73 12.19
N LEU A 71 10.04 -2.74 11.62
CA LEU A 71 9.39 -2.63 10.31
C LEU A 71 8.32 -1.52 10.27
N THR A 72 7.56 -1.37 11.34
CA THR A 72 6.44 -0.41 11.40
C THR A 72 6.72 0.78 12.32
N ARG A 73 7.90 0.83 12.95
CA ARG A 73 8.31 1.97 13.76
C ARG A 73 8.43 3.23 12.89
N PRO A 74 7.93 4.40 13.36
CA PRO A 74 8.22 5.68 12.73
C PRO A 74 9.74 5.93 12.67
N GLN A 75 10.33 5.87 11.48
CA GLN A 75 11.77 6.03 11.27
C GLN A 75 12.11 7.47 10.91
N LEU A 76 11.37 8.05 9.96
CA LEU A 76 11.61 9.40 9.44
C LEU A 76 10.29 10.17 9.38
N PRO A 77 10.15 11.31 10.09
CA PRO A 77 8.95 12.14 9.99
C PRO A 77 8.67 12.56 8.53
N ILE A 78 7.43 12.45 8.10
CA ILE A 78 6.99 12.96 6.81
C ILE A 78 6.58 14.43 7.00
N THR A 79 7.27 15.31 6.30
CA THR A 79 7.15 16.76 6.44
C THR A 79 6.52 17.44 5.23
N THR A 80 6.18 16.67 4.18
CA THR A 80 5.62 17.18 2.92
C THR A 80 4.09 17.15 2.92
N ALA A 81 3.48 17.93 2.03
CA ALA A 81 2.03 18.02 1.90
C ALA A 81 1.41 16.78 1.24
N SER A 82 2.19 16.12 0.38
CA SER A 82 1.78 14.94 -0.40
C SER A 82 2.99 14.05 -0.68
N GLN A 83 2.75 12.86 -1.21
CA GLN A 83 3.79 11.93 -1.62
C GLN A 83 4.54 12.45 -2.87
N PHE A 84 3.82 13.01 -3.80
CA PHE A 84 4.37 13.53 -5.05
C PHE A 84 4.06 15.02 -5.25
N PRO A 85 4.97 15.76 -5.92
CA PRO A 85 6.29 15.34 -6.37
C PRO A 85 7.23 15.02 -5.20
N SER A 86 8.16 14.07 -5.40
CA SER A 86 9.11 13.64 -4.34
C SER A 86 10.00 14.78 -3.84
N LEU A 87 10.33 15.73 -4.72
CA LEU A 87 11.06 16.95 -4.37
C LEU A 87 10.07 18.12 -4.28
N GLN A 88 9.69 18.46 -3.09
CA GLN A 88 8.78 19.56 -2.77
C GLN A 88 9.19 20.24 -1.46
N PRO A 89 8.81 21.51 -1.24
CA PRO A 89 9.07 22.18 0.02
C PRO A 89 8.42 21.44 1.20
N GLU A 90 9.10 21.44 2.32
CA GLU A 90 8.51 20.97 3.56
C GLU A 90 7.38 21.92 4.03
N LEU A 91 6.38 21.34 4.67
CA LEU A 91 5.35 22.11 5.34
C LEU A 91 5.95 22.93 6.51
N PRO A 92 5.39 24.12 6.81
CA PRO A 92 5.65 24.81 8.07
C PRO A 92 5.44 23.88 9.26
N VAL A 93 6.26 24.03 10.30
CA VAL A 93 6.30 23.12 11.46
C VAL A 93 4.91 22.92 12.11
N ASP A 94 4.14 23.98 12.19
CA ASP A 94 2.77 24.00 12.75
C ASP A 94 1.74 23.22 11.90
N ARG A 95 2.05 22.95 10.63
CA ARG A 95 1.20 22.18 9.69
C ARG A 95 1.62 20.73 9.51
N ARG A 96 2.79 20.34 10.06
CA ARG A 96 3.28 18.96 9.94
C ARG A 96 2.47 18.01 10.81
N SER A 97 2.16 16.83 10.26
CA SER A 97 1.57 15.77 11.06
C SER A 97 2.59 15.22 12.05
N LYS A 98 2.25 15.23 13.34
CA LYS A 98 3.07 14.59 14.40
C LYS A 98 2.97 13.07 14.40
N HIS A 99 2.09 12.52 13.59
CA HIS A 99 1.70 11.12 13.60
C HIS A 99 1.87 10.44 12.24
N LEU A 100 2.69 11.02 11.36
CA LEU A 100 2.96 10.51 10.02
C LEU A 100 4.47 10.40 9.83
N ALA A 101 4.93 9.21 9.48
CA ALA A 101 6.35 8.95 9.28
C ALA A 101 6.55 7.81 8.26
N ALA A 102 7.71 7.79 7.61
CA ALA A 102 8.18 6.62 6.90
C ALA A 102 8.60 5.54 7.90
N GLY A 103 8.16 4.31 7.69
CA GLY A 103 8.68 3.10 8.30
C GLY A 103 9.59 2.37 7.29
N LEU A 104 9.89 1.10 7.54
CA LEU A 104 10.66 0.28 6.60
C LEU A 104 9.70 -0.35 5.57
N GLY A 105 9.55 0.34 4.43
CA GLY A 105 8.69 -0.08 3.33
C GLY A 105 7.20 0.24 3.51
N VAL A 106 6.81 0.94 4.56
CA VAL A 106 5.44 1.37 4.86
C VAL A 106 5.39 2.80 5.33
N ILE A 107 4.20 3.40 5.30
CA ILE A 107 3.91 4.68 5.96
C ILE A 107 3.31 4.38 7.32
N ALA A 108 3.99 4.73 8.38
CA ALA A 108 3.51 4.60 9.74
C ALA A 108 2.64 5.81 10.11
N PHE A 109 1.49 5.55 10.73
CA PHE A 109 0.59 6.60 11.20
C PHE A 109 -0.01 6.26 12.57
N ARG A 110 -0.60 7.25 13.23
CA ARG A 110 -1.39 7.05 14.44
C ARG A 110 -2.72 7.78 14.31
N GLY A 111 -3.79 7.03 14.39
CA GLY A 111 -5.15 7.53 14.30
C GLY A 111 -6.01 7.18 15.53
N PRO A 112 -7.34 7.31 15.43
CA PRO A 112 -8.26 7.04 16.55
C PRO A 112 -8.16 5.62 17.13
N GLN A 113 -7.73 4.67 16.34
CA GLN A 113 -7.58 3.27 16.76
C GLN A 113 -6.15 2.91 17.22
N GLY A 114 -5.27 3.90 17.35
CA GLY A 114 -3.87 3.72 17.72
C GLY A 114 -2.94 3.70 16.51
N ALA A 115 -1.83 2.97 16.65
CA ALA A 115 -0.84 2.83 15.60
C ALA A 115 -1.37 2.00 14.43
N GLY A 116 -0.98 2.39 13.24
CA GLY A 116 -1.25 1.67 12.01
C GLY A 116 -0.18 1.96 10.98
N PHE A 117 -0.22 1.23 9.90
CA PHE A 117 0.63 1.46 8.74
C PHE A 117 -0.14 1.26 7.45
N MET A 118 0.33 1.92 6.41
CA MET A 118 -0.24 1.81 5.08
C MET A 118 0.86 1.66 4.03
N LYS A 119 0.51 1.03 2.92
CA LYS A 119 1.31 1.01 1.70
C LYS A 119 0.38 1.13 0.51
N GLY A 120 0.52 2.20 -0.20
CA GLY A 120 -0.08 2.37 -1.51
C GLY A 120 0.81 1.83 -2.62
N GLY A 121 0.24 1.73 -3.79
CA GLY A 121 0.95 1.39 -5.02
C GLY A 121 0.04 1.64 -6.19
N HIS A 122 0.32 2.68 -6.97
CA HIS A 122 -0.47 3.03 -8.13
C HIS A 122 0.41 3.42 -9.32
N ASN A 123 -0.17 3.36 -10.48
CA ASN A 123 0.31 3.91 -11.73
C ASN A 123 -0.87 4.52 -12.51
N ASP A 124 -0.69 4.74 -13.80
CA ASP A 124 -1.74 5.34 -14.64
C ASP A 124 -2.98 4.47 -14.82
N SER A 125 -2.91 3.17 -14.49
CA SER A 125 -3.96 2.18 -14.81
C SER A 125 -4.37 1.28 -13.65
N THR A 126 -3.60 1.26 -12.54
CA THR A 126 -3.89 0.41 -11.39
C THR A 126 -3.79 1.19 -10.09
N GLY A 127 -4.65 0.86 -9.12
CA GLY A 127 -4.65 1.46 -7.79
C GLY A 127 -4.75 0.40 -6.71
N ASN A 128 -3.69 0.23 -5.91
CA ASN A 128 -3.60 -0.79 -4.89
C ASN A 128 -3.33 -0.17 -3.53
N THR A 129 -3.92 -0.69 -2.48
CA THR A 129 -3.66 -0.21 -1.13
C THR A 129 -3.72 -1.32 -0.09
N LEU A 130 -2.89 -1.19 0.91
CA LEU A 130 -2.87 -1.99 2.13
C LEU A 130 -2.94 -1.04 3.32
N VAL A 131 -3.90 -1.23 4.20
CA VAL A 131 -3.99 -0.51 5.48
C VAL A 131 -4.13 -1.51 6.60
N CYS A 132 -3.27 -1.38 7.62
CA CYS A 132 -3.29 -2.21 8.81
C CYS A 132 -3.40 -1.37 10.08
N ILE A 133 -4.14 -1.87 11.05
CA ILE A 133 -4.22 -1.36 12.43
C ILE A 133 -3.56 -2.38 13.35
N GLU A 134 -2.56 -1.92 14.10
CA GLU A 134 -1.76 -2.74 15.02
C GLU A 134 -2.63 -3.40 16.09
N ARG A 135 -3.54 -2.63 16.67
CA ARG A 135 -4.48 -3.15 17.66
C ARG A 135 -5.46 -4.14 17.03
N GLY A 136 -5.36 -5.38 17.44
CA GLY A 136 -6.15 -6.50 16.90
C GLY A 136 -5.64 -7.03 15.56
N GLN A 137 -4.48 -6.55 15.09
CA GLN A 137 -3.78 -7.07 13.90
C GLN A 137 -4.69 -7.21 12.68
N ARG A 138 -5.42 -6.12 12.36
CA ARG A 138 -6.43 -6.10 11.30
C ARG A 138 -5.92 -5.34 10.09
N CYS A 139 -6.09 -5.93 8.92
CA CYS A 139 -5.71 -5.32 7.65
C CYS A 139 -6.87 -5.33 6.65
N VAL A 140 -6.84 -4.36 5.74
CA VAL A 140 -7.60 -4.37 4.50
C VAL A 140 -6.61 -4.24 3.36
N VAL A 141 -6.77 -5.08 2.34
CA VAL A 141 -6.06 -5.00 1.08
C VAL A 141 -7.08 -4.76 -0.03
N ILE A 142 -6.79 -3.85 -0.91
CA ILE A 142 -7.56 -3.57 -2.13
C ILE A 142 -6.60 -3.66 -3.30
N LEU A 143 -6.92 -4.50 -4.28
CA LEU A 143 -6.27 -4.55 -5.57
C LEU A 143 -7.28 -4.07 -6.62
N ALA A 144 -6.90 -3.08 -7.40
CA ALA A 144 -7.74 -2.55 -8.46
C ALA A 144 -6.93 -2.43 -9.75
N ASN A 145 -7.45 -3.02 -10.81
CA ASN A 145 -6.92 -2.89 -12.17
C ASN A 145 -7.58 -1.72 -12.93
N ASP A 146 -8.13 -0.78 -12.21
CA ASP A 146 -8.70 0.46 -12.73
C ASP A 146 -8.32 1.59 -11.76
N VAL A 147 -7.52 2.54 -12.22
CA VAL A 147 -7.03 3.64 -11.36
C VAL A 147 -8.17 4.48 -10.78
N ARG A 148 -9.32 4.56 -11.46
CA ARG A 148 -10.50 5.30 -10.99
C ARG A 148 -11.08 4.72 -9.69
N ALA A 149 -10.79 3.45 -9.38
CA ALA A 149 -11.24 2.80 -8.15
C ALA A 149 -10.57 3.37 -6.89
N GLU A 150 -9.41 4.05 -7.00
CA GLU A 150 -8.72 4.64 -5.85
C GLU A 150 -9.59 5.59 -5.03
N ALA A 151 -10.46 6.34 -5.69
CA ALA A 151 -11.38 7.24 -5.02
C ALA A 151 -12.32 6.55 -4.01
N ALA A 152 -12.54 5.24 -4.16
CA ALA A 152 -13.37 4.45 -3.25
C ALA A 152 -12.57 3.87 -2.06
N CYS A 153 -11.24 3.76 -2.15
CA CYS A 153 -10.41 3.11 -1.14
C CYS A 153 -10.61 3.66 0.28
N PRO A 154 -10.63 4.98 0.53
CA PRO A 154 -10.84 5.51 1.87
C PRO A 154 -12.15 5.04 2.50
N ARG A 155 -13.24 5.04 1.72
CA ARG A 155 -14.57 4.65 2.18
C ARG A 155 -14.67 3.14 2.43
N LEU A 156 -14.07 2.33 1.57
CA LEU A 156 -14.03 0.87 1.73
C LEU A 156 -13.23 0.48 2.98
N VAL A 157 -12.07 1.09 3.19
CA VAL A 157 -11.26 0.84 4.40
C VAL A 157 -12.00 1.31 5.66
N GLU A 158 -12.66 2.48 5.64
CA GLU A 158 -13.46 2.95 6.78
C GLU A 158 -14.66 2.05 7.07
N PHE A 159 -15.30 1.50 6.04
CA PHE A 159 -16.40 0.55 6.20
C PHE A 159 -15.95 -0.73 6.92
N VAL A 160 -14.77 -1.26 6.58
CA VAL A 160 -14.28 -2.53 7.13
C VAL A 160 -13.58 -2.35 8.48
N LEU A 161 -12.69 -1.36 8.60
CA LEU A 161 -11.87 -1.14 9.78
C LEU A 161 -12.40 -0.07 10.74
N GLY A 162 -13.38 0.73 10.32
CA GLY A 162 -13.77 1.97 11.00
C GLY A 162 -12.78 3.11 10.74
N LYS A 163 -12.95 4.23 11.46
CA LYS A 163 -12.05 5.40 11.32
C LYS A 163 -10.62 5.04 11.72
N THR A 164 -9.75 4.93 10.72
CA THR A 164 -8.34 4.56 10.92
C THR A 164 -7.43 5.75 11.14
N GLY A 165 -7.70 6.87 10.49
CA GLY A 165 -6.79 8.01 10.39
C GLY A 165 -5.64 7.79 9.41
N ALA A 166 -5.79 6.84 8.46
CA ALA A 166 -4.82 6.62 7.40
C ALA A 166 -4.62 7.89 6.55
N PRO A 167 -3.40 8.17 6.09
CA PRO A 167 -3.03 9.45 5.47
C PRO A 167 -3.42 9.53 3.99
N TRP A 168 -4.68 9.31 3.65
CA TRP A 168 -5.18 9.26 2.28
C TRP A 168 -4.82 10.49 1.45
N ARG A 169 -4.97 11.68 2.05
CA ARG A 169 -4.66 12.93 1.37
C ARG A 169 -3.18 13.07 1.02
N TRP A 170 -2.32 12.53 1.88
CA TRP A 170 -0.88 12.55 1.60
C TRP A 170 -0.51 11.55 0.52
N GLU A 171 -1.11 10.36 0.53
CA GLU A 171 -0.81 9.28 -0.40
C GLU A 171 -1.32 9.57 -1.83
N TYR A 172 -2.58 9.99 -1.96
CA TYR A 172 -3.23 10.13 -3.27
C TYR A 172 -3.46 11.58 -3.71
N GLY A 173 -3.11 12.54 -2.88
CA GLY A 173 -3.48 13.93 -3.10
C GLY A 173 -4.95 14.20 -2.72
N GLY A 174 -5.38 15.45 -2.83
CA GLY A 174 -6.75 15.86 -2.52
C GLY A 174 -7.10 17.12 -3.25
#